data_54ed0186772465ef609e6fe123349de0
#
_entry.id   54ed0186772465ef609e6fe123349de0
#
_cell.length_a   1.000
_cell.length_b   1.000
_cell.length_c   1.000
_cell.angle_alpha   90.00
_cell.angle_beta   90.00
_cell.angle_gamma   90.00
#
_symmetry.space_group_name_H-M   'P 1'
#
loop_
_entity.id
_entity.type
_entity.pdbx_description
1 polymer ?
#
loop_
_entity_poly.entity_id
_entity_poly.type
_entity_poly.pdbx_seq_one_letter_code
_entity_poly.pdbx_strand_id
1 'polypeptide(L)'
;AAFGQPLADHKINSSAFSAQSGVPLVLSTIDLVIVAVYAVGLFALAQWVSREPAGQQKNAQDYFLASKALPWWAIGASLIAANISAEQIIGMSGSGYAIGLAIASYEWMAAFTLLLVGKFLLPIFLKTGIYTMPQFLEQRYDRRVKTVMAVFWLGVYTFVNLTSILWLGALAINTVAGVDLSLGLAGLGIFAVAYSLYGGLRAVALTDIIQVILLVMGGLMISWILLDQLGAGAGPMAGFTALTQQAPGKFHMILNEEHPHYMSLPALSVLLGGMWVMNISYWG
;
A
#
# COMPACT_ATOMS: atom_id res chain seq x y z
N ALA A 1 -38.16 13.58 12.10
CA ALA A 1 -37.79 14.94 12.44
C ALA A 1 -36.89 14.95 13.67
N ALA A 2 -35.61 14.74 13.50
CA ALA A 2 -34.55 15.06 14.48
C ALA A 2 -33.17 14.94 13.77
N PHE A 3 -32.97 15.75 12.74
CA PHE A 3 -31.64 16.09 12.24
C PHE A 3 -31.33 17.48 12.77
N GLY A 4 -30.41 17.59 13.68
CA GLY A 4 -29.93 18.91 14.11
C GLY A 4 -29.55 19.03 15.59
N GLN A 5 -28.57 18.25 16.03
CA GLN A 5 -27.72 18.75 17.10
C GLN A 5 -26.26 18.68 16.61
N PRO A 6 -25.55 19.84 16.62
CA PRO A 6 -24.12 19.84 16.32
C PRO A 6 -23.40 19.10 17.45
N LEU A 7 -22.55 18.15 17.09
CA LEU A 7 -21.58 17.52 17.97
C LEU A 7 -20.88 18.60 18.76
N ALA A 8 -21.01 18.51 20.08
CA ALA A 8 -20.34 19.41 21.03
C ALA A 8 -18.86 19.45 20.66
N ASP A 9 -18.42 20.65 20.34
CA ASP A 9 -17.05 21.05 20.09
C ASP A 9 -16.10 20.48 21.16
N HIS A 10 -15.57 19.32 20.95
CA HIS A 10 -14.27 19.02 21.48
C HIS A 10 -13.28 19.82 20.60
N LYS A 11 -13.16 21.11 20.95
CA LYS A 11 -12.08 21.96 20.47
C LYS A 11 -10.77 21.32 20.89
N ILE A 12 -10.33 20.33 20.11
CA ILE A 12 -8.90 20.09 19.95
C ILE A 12 -8.38 21.46 19.57
N ASN A 13 -7.56 22.02 20.45
CA ASN A 13 -7.05 23.37 20.34
C ASN A 13 -6.33 23.49 18.97
N SER A 14 -7.11 23.77 17.93
CA SER A 14 -6.65 23.90 16.54
C SER A 14 -5.61 25.02 16.42
N SER A 15 -5.60 25.94 17.40
CA SER A 15 -4.59 26.99 17.47
C SER A 15 -3.23 26.47 17.93
N ALA A 16 -3.16 25.40 18.73
CA ALA A 16 -1.88 24.79 19.10
C ALA A 16 -1.32 23.92 17.97
N PHE A 17 -2.20 23.27 17.19
CA PHE A 17 -1.80 22.50 16.02
C PHE A 17 -1.43 23.42 14.84
N SER A 18 -2.13 24.51 14.61
CA SER A 18 -1.80 25.49 13.57
C SER A 18 -0.55 26.32 13.90
N ALA A 19 -0.21 26.51 15.16
CA ALA A 19 1.01 27.21 15.54
C ALA A 19 2.28 26.35 15.35
N GLN A 20 2.16 25.03 15.35
CA GLN A 20 3.28 24.11 15.00
C GLN A 20 3.34 23.76 13.51
N SER A 21 2.26 23.97 12.74
CA SER A 21 2.24 23.74 11.30
C SER A 21 2.86 24.86 10.46
N GLY A 22 3.41 25.89 11.08
CA GLY A 22 4.04 27.03 10.42
C GLY A 22 5.50 26.82 10.00
N VAL A 23 6.10 25.67 10.28
CA VAL A 23 7.40 25.31 9.69
C VAL A 23 7.08 24.57 8.40
N PRO A 24 7.36 25.13 7.20
CA PRO A 24 7.32 24.33 6.00
C PRO A 24 8.30 23.18 6.20
N LEU A 25 7.78 21.95 6.16
CA LEU A 25 8.61 20.74 6.10
C LEU A 25 9.36 20.73 4.75
N VAL A 26 10.22 21.71 4.55
CA VAL A 26 11.10 21.74 3.38
C VAL A 26 12.25 20.79 3.73
N LEU A 27 12.35 19.71 2.98
CA LEU A 27 13.48 18.80 3.08
C LEU A 27 14.77 19.58 3.07
N SER A 28 15.68 19.28 3.98
CA SER A 28 17.02 19.86 3.96
C SER A 28 17.75 19.40 2.70
N THR A 29 18.80 20.11 2.31
CA THR A 29 19.64 19.68 1.18
C THR A 29 20.18 18.27 1.39
N ILE A 30 20.46 17.88 2.63
CA ILE A 30 20.91 16.53 2.98
C ILE A 30 19.83 15.50 2.69
N ASP A 31 18.59 15.77 3.07
CA ASP A 31 17.47 14.86 2.81
C ASP A 31 17.22 14.67 1.30
N LEU A 32 17.30 15.76 0.52
CA LEU A 32 17.20 15.69 -0.94
C LEU A 32 18.32 14.85 -1.56
N VAL A 33 19.55 14.98 -1.05
CA VAL A 33 20.68 14.17 -1.48
C VAL A 33 20.45 12.70 -1.14
N ILE A 34 19.96 12.38 0.05
CA ILE A 34 19.65 11.00 0.46
C ILE A 34 18.59 10.40 -0.45
N VAL A 35 17.49 11.12 -0.73
CA VAL A 35 16.44 10.67 -1.64
C VAL A 35 16.97 10.46 -3.06
N ALA A 36 17.78 11.39 -3.56
CA ALA A 36 18.37 11.29 -4.89
C ALA A 36 19.34 10.09 -4.99
N VAL A 37 20.21 9.89 -4.01
CA VAL A 37 21.12 8.74 -3.93
C VAL A 37 20.36 7.43 -3.87
N TYR A 38 19.28 7.39 -3.09
CA TYR A 38 18.39 6.22 -3.01
C TYR A 38 17.73 5.92 -4.36
N ALA A 39 17.13 6.91 -5.02
CA ALA A 39 16.48 6.74 -6.32
C ALA A 39 17.46 6.26 -7.40
N VAL A 40 18.64 6.89 -7.48
CA VAL A 40 19.72 6.49 -8.40
C VAL A 40 20.23 5.10 -8.07
N GLY A 41 20.41 4.79 -6.79
CA GLY A 41 20.85 3.47 -6.32
C GLY A 41 19.88 2.35 -6.70
N LEU A 42 18.58 2.57 -6.50
CA LEU A 42 17.55 1.61 -6.92
C LEU A 42 17.53 1.42 -8.44
N PHE A 43 17.62 2.52 -9.20
CA PHE A 43 17.66 2.44 -10.65
C PHE A 43 18.92 1.69 -11.13
N ALA A 44 20.07 1.99 -10.57
CA ALA A 44 21.34 1.32 -10.88
C ALA A 44 21.29 -0.17 -10.53
N LEU A 45 20.71 -0.52 -9.38
CA LEU A 45 20.52 -1.91 -8.96
C LEU A 45 19.57 -2.64 -9.93
N ALA A 46 18.46 -2.03 -10.30
CA ALA A 46 17.53 -2.60 -11.28
C ALA A 46 18.21 -2.87 -12.61
N GLN A 47 19.02 -1.92 -13.09
CA GLN A 47 19.81 -2.07 -14.31
C GLN A 47 20.86 -3.18 -14.20
N TRP A 48 21.56 -3.24 -13.06
CA TRP A 48 22.58 -4.25 -12.82
C TRP A 48 22.02 -5.66 -12.80
N VAL A 49 20.92 -5.85 -12.08
CA VAL A 49 20.22 -7.16 -11.98
C VAL A 49 19.57 -7.57 -13.30
N SER A 50 19.15 -6.60 -14.11
CA SER A 50 18.53 -6.83 -15.41
C SER A 50 19.52 -7.14 -16.53
N ARG A 51 20.83 -6.98 -16.28
CA ARG A 51 21.88 -7.32 -17.24
C ARG A 51 21.95 -8.84 -17.40
N GLU A 52 21.82 -9.30 -18.62
CA GLU A 52 22.02 -10.70 -18.96
C GLU A 52 23.43 -10.94 -19.50
N PRO A 53 23.94 -12.18 -19.37
CA PRO A 53 25.16 -12.58 -20.06
C PRO A 53 25.03 -12.33 -21.57
N ALA A 54 26.09 -11.84 -22.17
CA ALA A 54 26.12 -11.54 -23.60
C ALA A 54 25.68 -12.77 -24.43
N GLY A 55 24.62 -12.59 -25.22
CA GLY A 55 24.12 -13.61 -26.15
C GLY A 55 22.78 -14.26 -25.79
N GLN A 56 22.18 -13.97 -24.65
CA GLN A 56 20.84 -14.45 -24.32
C GLN A 56 19.80 -13.33 -24.51
N GLN A 57 18.76 -13.57 -25.31
CA GLN A 57 17.62 -12.67 -25.41
C GLN A 57 16.58 -13.05 -24.36
N LYS A 58 16.10 -12.04 -23.64
CA LYS A 58 14.97 -12.21 -22.70
C LYS A 58 13.76 -12.72 -23.46
N ASN A 59 13.29 -13.89 -23.08
CA ASN A 59 11.98 -14.33 -23.53
C ASN A 59 10.89 -13.75 -22.61
N ALA A 60 9.64 -13.78 -23.07
CA ALA A 60 8.51 -13.26 -22.28
C ALA A 60 8.37 -13.98 -20.92
N GLN A 61 8.76 -15.25 -20.86
CA GLN A 61 8.72 -16.04 -19.62
C GLN A 61 9.72 -15.54 -18.58
N ASP A 62 10.96 -15.23 -19.01
CA ASP A 62 11.99 -14.69 -18.11
C ASP A 62 11.63 -13.29 -17.61
N TYR A 63 11.06 -12.47 -18.49
CA TYR A 63 10.65 -11.11 -18.15
C TYR A 63 9.48 -11.08 -17.15
N PHE A 64 8.43 -11.89 -17.37
CA PHE A 64 7.20 -11.84 -16.58
C PHE A 64 7.17 -12.83 -15.40
N LEU A 65 7.99 -13.88 -15.39
CA LEU A 65 7.97 -14.91 -14.35
C LEU A 65 9.29 -15.02 -13.57
N ALA A 66 10.25 -14.13 -13.81
CA ALA A 66 11.57 -14.14 -13.17
C ALA A 66 12.24 -15.53 -13.19
N SER A 67 12.01 -16.31 -14.27
CA SER A 67 12.52 -17.68 -14.48
C SER A 67 12.20 -18.65 -13.32
N LYS A 68 11.24 -18.35 -12.45
CA LYS A 68 10.87 -19.09 -11.22
C LYS A 68 12.04 -19.31 -10.24
N ALA A 69 13.05 -18.43 -10.27
CA ALA A 69 14.30 -18.58 -9.51
C ALA A 69 14.30 -17.85 -8.15
N LEU A 70 13.20 -17.17 -7.79
CA LEU A 70 13.13 -16.41 -6.55
C LEU A 70 12.89 -17.34 -5.35
N PRO A 71 13.63 -17.18 -4.25
CA PRO A 71 13.36 -17.89 -3.00
C PRO A 71 12.06 -17.40 -2.36
N TRP A 72 11.43 -18.25 -1.53
CA TRP A 72 10.13 -17.97 -0.91
C TRP A 72 10.08 -16.64 -0.15
N TRP A 73 11.14 -16.28 0.56
CA TRP A 73 11.21 -15.03 1.33
C TRP A 73 11.28 -13.79 0.42
N ALA A 74 11.95 -13.90 -0.76
CA ALA A 74 11.98 -12.82 -1.74
C ALA A 74 10.62 -12.62 -2.41
N ILE A 75 9.91 -13.71 -2.68
CA ILE A 75 8.52 -13.66 -3.16
C ILE A 75 7.63 -12.98 -2.11
N GLY A 76 7.76 -13.37 -0.84
CA GLY A 76 7.02 -12.75 0.26
C GLY A 76 7.30 -11.25 0.40
N ALA A 77 8.57 -10.86 0.36
CA ALA A 77 8.95 -9.44 0.42
C ALA A 77 8.41 -8.65 -0.78
N SER A 78 8.53 -9.18 -2.00
CA SER A 78 7.99 -8.53 -3.20
C SER A 78 6.46 -8.44 -3.15
N LEU A 79 5.77 -9.45 -2.64
CA LEU A 79 4.32 -9.43 -2.46
C LEU A 79 3.90 -8.32 -1.48
N ILE A 80 4.61 -8.17 -0.36
CA ILE A 80 4.37 -7.09 0.60
C ILE A 80 4.63 -5.72 -0.06
N ALA A 81 5.78 -5.55 -0.72
CA ALA A 81 6.14 -4.29 -1.36
C ALA A 81 5.15 -3.87 -2.45
N ALA A 82 4.69 -4.84 -3.27
CA ALA A 82 3.73 -4.59 -4.32
C ALA A 82 2.36 -4.12 -3.79
N ASN A 83 2.05 -4.43 -2.54
CA ASN A 83 0.78 -4.08 -1.90
C ASN A 83 0.86 -2.82 -1.03
N ILE A 84 2.04 -2.43 -0.58
CA ILE A 84 2.21 -1.21 0.20
C ILE A 84 2.59 -0.07 -0.74
N SER A 85 1.69 0.87 -0.89
CA SER A 85 1.85 2.08 -1.70
C SER A 85 1.66 3.34 -0.86
N ALA A 86 1.72 4.51 -1.49
CA ALA A 86 1.34 5.77 -0.86
C ALA A 86 -0.10 5.75 -0.31
N GLU A 87 -0.95 4.91 -0.87
CA GLU A 87 -2.33 4.69 -0.42
C GLU A 87 -2.40 4.15 1.01
N GLN A 88 -1.58 3.15 1.35
CA GLN A 88 -1.52 2.61 2.71
C GLN A 88 -0.90 3.62 3.68
N ILE A 89 0.17 4.27 3.29
CA ILE A 89 0.86 5.19 4.22
C ILE A 89 0.04 6.46 4.46
N ILE A 90 -0.47 7.11 3.42
CA ILE A 90 -1.19 8.38 3.55
C ILE A 90 -2.69 8.15 3.71
N GLY A 91 -3.30 7.34 2.84
CA GLY A 91 -4.73 7.11 2.83
C GLY A 91 -5.20 6.37 4.08
N MET A 92 -4.55 5.26 4.44
CA MET A 92 -4.92 4.49 5.64
C MET A 92 -4.56 5.22 6.93
N SER A 93 -3.48 6.01 6.95
CA SER A 93 -3.18 6.86 8.12
C SER A 93 -4.26 7.90 8.34
N GLY A 94 -4.75 8.56 7.28
CA GLY A 94 -5.89 9.47 7.35
C GLY A 94 -7.17 8.77 7.82
N SER A 95 -7.46 7.58 7.30
CA SER A 95 -8.59 6.77 7.74
C SER A 95 -8.43 6.30 9.19
N GLY A 96 -7.23 5.92 9.62
CA GLY A 96 -6.92 5.57 11.00
C GLY A 96 -7.15 6.76 11.96
N TYR A 97 -6.81 7.97 11.53
CA TYR A 97 -7.15 9.18 12.28
C TYR A 97 -8.66 9.37 12.40
N ALA A 98 -9.42 9.17 11.32
CA ALA A 98 -10.87 9.36 11.31
C ALA A 98 -11.63 8.28 12.10
N ILE A 99 -11.40 7.00 11.79
CA ILE A 99 -12.18 5.85 12.30
C ILE A 99 -11.42 4.93 13.24
N GLY A 100 -10.14 5.22 13.50
CA GLY A 100 -9.31 4.41 14.41
C GLY A 100 -8.91 3.06 13.82
N LEU A 101 -8.77 2.07 14.70
CA LEU A 101 -8.27 0.72 14.37
C LEU A 101 -9.23 -0.08 13.47
N ALA A 102 -10.47 0.38 13.28
CA ALA A 102 -11.43 -0.26 12.38
C ALA A 102 -10.90 -0.40 10.94
N ILE A 103 -10.06 0.53 10.47
CA ILE A 103 -9.45 0.43 9.14
C ILE A 103 -8.51 -0.77 9.01
N ALA A 104 -7.88 -1.22 10.10
CA ALA A 104 -6.97 -2.35 10.09
C ALA A 104 -7.67 -3.68 9.76
N SER A 105 -9.00 -3.78 9.94
CA SER A 105 -9.76 -4.96 9.58
C SER A 105 -9.65 -5.31 8.10
N TYR A 106 -9.45 -4.31 7.23
CA TYR A 106 -9.23 -4.49 5.81
C TYR A 106 -7.95 -5.32 5.52
N GLU A 107 -6.85 -4.97 6.16
CA GLU A 107 -5.57 -5.68 6.01
C GLU A 107 -5.59 -7.08 6.63
N TRP A 108 -6.24 -7.23 7.78
CA TRP A 108 -6.41 -8.54 8.40
C TRP A 108 -7.19 -9.51 7.53
N MET A 109 -8.24 -9.02 6.84
CA MET A 109 -9.00 -9.83 5.89
C MET A 109 -8.16 -10.21 4.67
N ALA A 110 -7.33 -9.31 4.17
CA ALA A 110 -6.41 -9.61 3.09
C ALA A 110 -5.43 -10.73 3.47
N ALA A 111 -4.87 -10.70 4.69
CA ALA A 111 -3.99 -11.74 5.20
C ALA A 111 -4.66 -13.12 5.25
N PHE A 112 -5.89 -13.20 5.77
CA PHE A 112 -6.68 -14.45 5.76
C PHE A 112 -6.94 -14.96 4.34
N THR A 113 -7.31 -14.06 3.44
CA THR A 113 -7.57 -14.41 2.03
C THR A 113 -6.33 -14.97 1.36
N LEU A 114 -5.17 -14.34 1.56
CA LEU A 114 -3.89 -14.82 1.02
C LEU A 114 -3.53 -16.22 1.53
N LEU A 115 -3.78 -16.50 2.81
CA LEU A 115 -3.57 -17.85 3.37
C LEU A 115 -4.48 -18.90 2.71
N LEU A 116 -5.75 -18.57 2.50
CA LEU A 116 -6.69 -19.46 1.81
C LEU A 116 -6.29 -19.69 0.35
N VAL A 117 -5.98 -18.63 -0.37
CA VAL A 117 -5.51 -18.71 -1.75
C VAL A 117 -4.22 -19.51 -1.86
N GLY A 118 -3.25 -19.23 -1.00
CA GLY A 118 -1.96 -19.93 -0.98
C GLY A 118 -2.09 -21.42 -0.69
N LYS A 119 -2.99 -21.79 0.22
CA LYS A 119 -3.18 -23.20 0.61
C LYS A 119 -4.02 -24.01 -0.38
N PHE A 120 -5.09 -23.43 -0.91
CA PHE A 120 -6.09 -24.17 -1.68
C PHE A 120 -6.03 -23.89 -3.18
N LEU A 121 -5.90 -22.63 -3.59
CA LEU A 121 -5.98 -22.26 -5.01
C LEU A 121 -4.63 -22.33 -5.70
N LEU A 122 -3.57 -21.86 -5.06
CA LEU A 122 -2.24 -21.83 -5.64
C LEU A 122 -1.73 -23.22 -6.09
N PRO A 123 -1.90 -24.32 -5.31
CA PRO A 123 -1.53 -25.65 -5.77
C PRO A 123 -2.27 -26.10 -7.04
N ILE A 124 -3.53 -25.69 -7.20
CA ILE A 124 -4.33 -25.99 -8.41
C ILE A 124 -3.77 -25.21 -9.60
N PHE A 125 -3.50 -23.92 -9.44
CA PHE A 125 -2.94 -23.09 -10.50
C PHE A 125 -1.57 -23.57 -10.96
N LEU A 126 -0.72 -23.96 -10.03
CA LEU A 126 0.61 -24.50 -10.34
C LEU A 126 0.54 -25.84 -11.11
N LYS A 127 -0.38 -26.74 -10.74
CA LYS A 127 -0.60 -28.02 -11.41
C LYS A 127 -1.15 -27.85 -12.83
N THR A 128 -2.03 -26.86 -13.02
CA THR A 128 -2.67 -26.60 -14.33
C THR A 128 -1.86 -25.65 -15.22
N GLY A 129 -0.72 -25.14 -14.73
CA GLY A 129 0.12 -24.22 -15.49
C GLY A 129 -0.51 -22.85 -15.73
N ILE A 130 -1.44 -22.44 -14.87
CA ILE A 130 -2.11 -21.14 -14.94
C ILE A 130 -1.20 -20.08 -14.29
N TYR A 131 -0.94 -19.00 -15.01
CA TYR A 131 -0.10 -17.90 -14.56
C TYR A 131 -0.90 -16.62 -14.26
N THR A 132 -2.11 -16.51 -14.81
CA THR A 132 -2.94 -15.31 -14.65
C THR A 132 -4.41 -15.70 -14.48
N MET A 133 -5.16 -14.90 -13.71
CA MET A 133 -6.62 -15.11 -13.54
C MET A 133 -7.38 -15.15 -14.88
N PRO A 134 -7.12 -14.27 -15.86
CA PRO A 134 -7.75 -14.40 -17.17
C PRO A 134 -7.52 -15.74 -17.86
N GLN A 135 -6.35 -16.39 -17.69
CA GLN A 135 -6.11 -17.73 -18.22
C GLN A 135 -6.97 -18.80 -17.54
N PHE A 136 -7.15 -18.68 -16.21
CA PHE A 136 -8.07 -19.55 -15.48
C PHE A 136 -9.49 -19.44 -16.01
N LEU A 137 -9.96 -18.23 -16.26
CA LEU A 137 -11.29 -17.98 -16.81
C LEU A 137 -11.44 -18.52 -18.24
N GLU A 138 -10.39 -18.44 -19.04
CA GLU A 138 -10.38 -19.04 -20.38
C GLU A 138 -10.53 -20.57 -20.35
N GLN A 139 -9.84 -21.22 -19.41
CA GLN A 139 -9.93 -22.69 -19.25
C GLN A 139 -11.27 -23.13 -18.65
N ARG A 140 -11.87 -22.30 -17.76
CA ARG A 140 -13.10 -22.63 -17.06
C ARG A 140 -14.37 -22.31 -17.87
N TYR A 141 -14.33 -21.24 -18.65
CA TYR A 141 -15.45 -20.71 -19.43
C TYR A 141 -15.09 -20.65 -20.91
N ASP A 142 -14.67 -19.46 -21.38
CA ASP A 142 -14.28 -19.26 -22.77
C ASP A 142 -13.34 -18.06 -22.94
N ARG A 143 -12.86 -17.86 -24.19
CA ARG A 143 -11.97 -16.76 -24.56
C ARG A 143 -12.63 -15.39 -24.41
N ARG A 144 -13.96 -15.30 -24.53
CA ARG A 144 -14.69 -14.02 -24.40
C ARG A 144 -14.64 -13.53 -22.96
N VAL A 145 -14.90 -14.41 -22.00
CA VAL A 145 -14.83 -14.12 -20.57
C VAL A 145 -13.42 -13.68 -20.19
N LYS A 146 -12.39 -14.38 -20.67
CA LYS A 146 -10.98 -13.94 -20.49
C LYS A 146 -10.76 -12.52 -20.98
N THR A 147 -11.21 -12.20 -22.20
CA THR A 147 -10.97 -10.89 -22.80
C THR A 147 -11.69 -9.79 -22.04
N VAL A 148 -12.96 -10.01 -21.69
CA VAL A 148 -13.75 -9.02 -20.91
C VAL A 148 -13.09 -8.74 -19.56
N MET A 149 -12.68 -9.79 -18.84
CA MET A 149 -12.01 -9.63 -17.54
C MET A 149 -10.65 -8.95 -17.67
N ALA A 150 -9.87 -9.30 -18.70
CA ALA A 150 -8.58 -8.64 -18.93
C ALA A 150 -8.74 -7.14 -19.22
N VAL A 151 -9.70 -6.76 -20.06
CA VAL A 151 -10.00 -5.36 -20.37
C VAL A 151 -10.52 -4.62 -19.14
N PHE A 152 -11.42 -5.25 -18.38
CA PHE A 152 -11.95 -4.69 -17.14
C PHE A 152 -10.84 -4.40 -16.13
N TRP A 153 -9.99 -5.37 -15.83
CA TRP A 153 -8.89 -5.18 -14.89
C TRP A 153 -7.85 -4.19 -15.40
N LEU A 154 -7.56 -4.19 -16.69
CA LEU A 154 -6.67 -3.19 -17.28
C LEU A 154 -7.22 -1.77 -17.07
N GLY A 155 -8.53 -1.60 -17.25
CA GLY A 155 -9.21 -0.34 -16.95
C GLY A 155 -9.11 0.05 -15.48
N VAL A 156 -9.41 -0.86 -14.56
CA VAL A 156 -9.32 -0.63 -13.10
C VAL A 156 -7.89 -0.26 -12.70
N TYR A 157 -6.89 -1.02 -13.14
CA TYR A 157 -5.50 -0.73 -12.79
C TYR A 157 -5.02 0.61 -13.35
N THR A 158 -5.42 0.97 -14.58
CA THR A 158 -4.98 2.20 -15.21
C THR A 158 -5.70 3.43 -14.63
N PHE A 159 -7.03 3.40 -14.56
CA PHE A 159 -7.81 4.59 -14.22
C PHE A 159 -8.06 4.76 -12.72
N VAL A 160 -8.01 3.69 -11.94
CA VAL A 160 -8.23 3.74 -10.50
C VAL A 160 -6.91 3.64 -9.74
N ASN A 161 -6.26 2.47 -9.80
CA ASN A 161 -5.07 2.22 -8.97
C ASN A 161 -3.90 3.12 -9.31
N LEU A 162 -3.51 3.20 -10.59
CA LEU A 162 -2.36 3.99 -10.99
C LEU A 162 -2.58 5.48 -10.73
N THR A 163 -3.80 5.97 -10.99
CA THR A 163 -4.17 7.36 -10.72
C THR A 163 -4.10 7.68 -9.22
N SER A 164 -4.67 6.81 -8.37
CA SER A 164 -4.64 6.95 -6.92
C SER A 164 -3.21 6.96 -6.37
N ILE A 165 -2.39 6.00 -6.78
CA ILE A 165 -1.00 5.86 -6.33
C ILE A 165 -0.16 7.06 -6.74
N LEU A 166 -0.25 7.49 -8.00
CA LEU A 166 0.48 8.65 -8.50
C LEU A 166 0.05 9.95 -7.81
N TRP A 167 -1.26 10.13 -7.61
CA TRP A 167 -1.79 11.30 -6.93
C TRP A 167 -1.30 11.38 -5.47
N LEU A 168 -1.44 10.31 -4.71
CA LEU A 168 -1.01 10.28 -3.31
C LEU A 168 0.51 10.38 -3.19
N GLY A 169 1.26 9.76 -4.10
CA GLY A 169 2.71 9.90 -4.14
C GLY A 169 3.14 11.33 -4.45
N ALA A 170 2.52 11.98 -5.41
CA ALA A 170 2.79 13.39 -5.74
C ALA A 170 2.38 14.33 -4.60
N LEU A 171 1.27 14.03 -3.91
CA LEU A 171 0.82 14.77 -2.73
C LEU A 171 1.84 14.67 -1.60
N ALA A 172 2.43 13.48 -1.38
CA ALA A 172 3.49 13.29 -0.40
C ALA A 172 4.72 14.14 -0.74
N ILE A 173 5.16 14.11 -2.00
CA ILE A 173 6.30 14.93 -2.46
C ILE A 173 5.99 16.42 -2.34
N ASN A 174 4.79 16.85 -2.70
CA ASN A 174 4.36 18.23 -2.53
C ASN A 174 4.40 18.66 -1.06
N THR A 175 3.87 17.83 -0.15
CA THR A 175 3.79 18.15 1.29
C THR A 175 5.17 18.19 1.94
N VAL A 176 6.07 17.27 1.57
CA VAL A 176 7.37 17.11 2.24
C VAL A 176 8.47 17.93 1.56
N ALA A 177 8.47 18.02 0.23
CA ALA A 177 9.51 18.69 -0.55
C ALA A 177 9.07 20.04 -1.13
N GLY A 178 7.81 20.42 -1.00
CA GLY A 178 7.27 21.66 -1.57
C GLY A 178 7.24 21.70 -3.11
N VAL A 179 7.40 20.55 -3.77
CA VAL A 179 7.38 20.44 -5.23
C VAL A 179 5.95 20.59 -5.72
N ASP A 180 5.74 21.33 -6.81
CA ASP A 180 4.42 21.44 -7.43
C ASP A 180 3.82 20.06 -7.76
N LEU A 181 2.51 19.91 -7.49
CA LEU A 181 1.81 18.64 -7.65
C LEU A 181 1.90 18.08 -9.08
N SER A 182 1.83 18.94 -10.07
CA SER A 182 1.90 18.57 -11.49
C SER A 182 3.30 18.04 -11.85
N LEU A 183 4.34 18.69 -11.32
CA LEU A 183 5.71 18.24 -11.49
C LEU A 183 5.97 16.92 -10.75
N GLY A 184 5.42 16.77 -9.56
CA GLY A 184 5.47 15.52 -8.80
C GLY A 184 4.82 14.37 -9.56
N LEU A 185 3.62 14.58 -10.11
CA LEU A 185 2.91 13.59 -10.94
C LEU A 185 3.71 13.20 -12.19
N ALA A 186 4.19 14.17 -12.93
CA ALA A 186 4.99 13.93 -14.12
C ALA A 186 6.30 13.19 -13.81
N GLY A 187 7.00 13.63 -12.77
CA GLY A 187 8.26 13.02 -12.34
C GLY A 187 8.09 11.56 -11.92
N LEU A 188 7.09 11.27 -11.07
CA LEU A 188 6.77 9.90 -10.66
C LEU A 188 6.34 9.04 -11.84
N GLY A 189 5.50 9.56 -12.73
CA GLY A 189 5.06 8.83 -13.91
C GLY A 189 6.22 8.46 -14.84
N ILE A 190 7.10 9.41 -15.15
CA ILE A 190 8.29 9.18 -15.98
C ILE A 190 9.24 8.17 -15.30
N PHE A 191 9.48 8.33 -14.00
CA PHE A 191 10.32 7.41 -13.24
C PHE A 191 9.75 5.98 -13.25
N ALA A 192 8.45 5.83 -13.02
CA ALA A 192 7.79 4.53 -13.03
C ALA A 192 7.87 3.85 -14.40
N VAL A 193 7.64 4.59 -15.48
CA VAL A 193 7.77 4.06 -16.85
C VAL A 193 9.20 3.65 -17.14
N ALA A 194 10.18 4.52 -16.86
CA ALA A 194 11.59 4.23 -17.10
C ALA A 194 12.06 3.01 -16.29
N TYR A 195 11.67 2.93 -15.04
CA TYR A 195 12.00 1.79 -14.16
C TYR A 195 11.39 0.47 -14.68
N SER A 196 10.11 0.48 -15.06
CA SER A 196 9.38 -0.71 -15.49
C SER A 196 9.86 -1.25 -16.84
N LEU A 197 10.16 -0.36 -17.79
CA LEU A 197 10.60 -0.78 -19.13
C LEU A 197 11.91 -1.57 -19.13
N TYR A 198 12.83 -1.23 -18.22
CA TYR A 198 14.15 -1.85 -18.17
C TYR A 198 14.26 -2.99 -17.16
N GLY A 199 13.49 -2.94 -16.07
CA GLY A 199 13.70 -3.82 -14.91
C GLY A 199 13.21 -5.25 -15.10
N GLY A 200 12.03 -5.46 -15.63
CA GLY A 200 11.34 -6.74 -15.59
C GLY A 200 11.03 -7.20 -14.14
N LEU A 201 10.30 -8.30 -13.99
CA LEU A 201 9.83 -8.78 -12.68
C LEU A 201 10.96 -9.13 -11.71
N ARG A 202 12.07 -9.67 -12.20
CA ARG A 202 13.22 -10.04 -11.35
C ARG A 202 13.88 -8.84 -10.69
N ALA A 203 14.04 -7.75 -11.43
CA ALA A 203 14.63 -6.53 -10.89
C ALA A 203 13.68 -5.87 -9.88
N VAL A 204 12.41 -5.80 -10.19
CA VAL A 204 11.37 -5.30 -9.30
C VAL A 204 11.39 -6.09 -7.98
N ALA A 205 11.31 -7.42 -8.03
CA ALA A 205 11.30 -8.26 -6.84
C ALA A 205 12.54 -8.09 -5.94
N LEU A 206 13.71 -7.84 -6.51
CA LEU A 206 14.93 -7.62 -5.72
C LEU A 206 15.00 -6.20 -5.10
N THR A 207 14.53 -5.20 -5.83
CA THR A 207 14.43 -3.84 -5.27
C THR A 207 13.33 -3.73 -4.21
N ASP A 208 12.26 -4.49 -4.35
CA ASP A 208 11.17 -4.59 -3.39
C ASP A 208 11.65 -5.04 -2.00
N ILE A 209 12.64 -5.93 -1.94
CA ILE A 209 13.23 -6.37 -0.66
C ILE A 209 13.81 -5.17 0.11
N ILE A 210 14.55 -4.31 -0.57
CA ILE A 210 15.14 -3.10 0.03
C ILE A 210 14.01 -2.14 0.47
N GLN A 211 13.01 -1.97 -0.38
CA GLN A 211 11.87 -1.09 -0.10
C GLN A 211 11.09 -1.56 1.12
N VAL A 212 10.79 -2.85 1.24
CA VAL A 212 10.09 -3.42 2.41
C VAL A 212 10.89 -3.19 3.69
N ILE A 213 12.20 -3.43 3.68
CA ILE A 213 13.04 -3.20 4.85
C ILE A 213 12.97 -1.73 5.29
N LEU A 214 13.15 -0.79 4.35
CA LEU A 214 13.09 0.63 4.64
C LEU A 214 11.69 1.06 5.13
N LEU A 215 10.66 0.51 4.54
CA LEU A 215 9.27 0.81 4.87
C LEU A 215 8.92 0.33 6.27
N VAL A 216 9.28 -0.90 6.62
CA VAL A 216 9.05 -1.47 7.96
C VAL A 216 9.85 -0.70 9.01
N MET A 217 11.15 -0.47 8.76
CA MET A 217 12.00 0.28 9.68
C MET A 217 11.52 1.72 9.86
N GLY A 218 11.16 2.40 8.76
CA GLY A 218 10.63 3.76 8.79
C GLY A 218 9.30 3.84 9.54
N GLY A 219 8.38 2.91 9.28
CA GLY A 219 7.10 2.84 9.97
C GLY A 219 7.25 2.61 11.47
N LEU A 220 8.12 1.70 11.89
CA LEU A 220 8.43 1.44 13.30
C LEU A 220 9.08 2.66 13.96
N MET A 221 10.02 3.31 13.28
CA MET A 221 10.70 4.50 13.78
C MET A 221 9.72 5.66 13.98
N ILE A 222 8.87 5.95 13.00
CA ILE A 222 7.84 6.98 13.09
C ILE A 222 6.88 6.67 14.24
N SER A 223 6.41 5.42 14.34
CA SER A 223 5.52 4.99 15.42
C SER A 223 6.17 5.18 16.80
N TRP A 224 7.44 4.82 16.92
CA TRP A 224 8.20 5.03 18.15
C TRP A 224 8.28 6.50 18.52
N ILE A 225 8.68 7.37 17.61
CA ILE A 225 8.82 8.82 17.84
C ILE A 225 7.49 9.44 18.23
N LEU A 226 6.41 9.11 17.52
CA LEU A 226 5.09 9.65 17.82
C LEU A 226 4.57 9.21 19.19
N LEU A 227 4.75 7.95 19.54
CA LEU A 227 4.35 7.44 20.86
C LEU A 227 5.21 8.04 21.97
N ASP A 228 6.51 8.23 21.77
CA ASP A 228 7.37 8.88 22.76
C ASP A 228 6.97 10.34 22.98
N GLN A 229 6.65 11.07 21.92
CA GLN A 229 6.11 12.43 22.02
C GLN A 229 4.79 12.49 22.78
N LEU A 230 3.86 11.57 22.50
CA LEU A 230 2.60 11.45 23.24
C LEU A 230 2.81 11.11 24.72
N GLY A 231 3.86 10.34 25.02
CA GLY A 231 4.27 10.00 26.38
C GLY A 231 5.09 11.10 27.08
N ALA A 232 5.22 12.29 26.49
CA ALA A 232 6.02 13.40 27.00
C ALA A 232 7.48 13.00 27.30
N GLY A 233 8.06 12.12 26.47
CA GLY A 233 9.43 11.62 26.62
C GLY A 233 9.60 10.51 27.68
N ALA A 234 8.50 9.98 28.23
CA ALA A 234 8.53 8.85 29.15
C ALA A 234 8.60 7.48 28.43
N GLY A 235 8.78 7.49 27.14
CA GLY A 235 8.89 6.31 26.29
C GLY A 235 7.60 5.92 25.56
N PRO A 236 7.70 5.09 24.51
CA PRO A 236 6.57 4.76 23.64
C PRO A 236 5.43 4.03 24.35
N MET A 237 5.73 3.26 25.40
CA MET A 237 4.70 2.58 26.19
C MET A 237 3.82 3.53 26.99
N ALA A 238 4.42 4.59 27.53
CA ALA A 238 3.67 5.67 28.19
C ALA A 238 2.76 6.40 27.19
N GLY A 239 3.27 6.67 25.98
CA GLY A 239 2.47 7.26 24.92
C GLY A 239 1.34 6.36 24.45
N PHE A 240 1.57 5.07 24.31
CA PHE A 240 0.52 4.11 23.98
C PHE A 240 -0.59 4.08 25.06
N THR A 241 -0.19 4.07 26.32
CA THR A 241 -1.15 4.14 27.45
C THR A 241 -1.94 5.44 27.41
N ALA A 242 -1.27 6.57 27.19
CA ALA A 242 -1.93 7.88 27.05
C ALA A 242 -2.93 7.88 25.88
N LEU A 243 -2.54 7.34 24.74
CA LEU A 243 -3.39 7.25 23.55
C LEU A 243 -4.65 6.39 23.80
N THR A 244 -4.49 5.24 24.44
CA THR A 244 -5.62 4.36 24.78
C THR A 244 -6.59 4.97 25.77
N GLN A 245 -6.10 5.82 26.68
CA GLN A 245 -6.93 6.55 27.63
C GLN A 245 -7.62 7.76 27.01
N GLN A 246 -6.94 8.49 26.13
CA GLN A 246 -7.49 9.68 25.49
C GLN A 246 -8.51 9.37 24.38
N ALA A 247 -8.33 8.26 23.67
CA ALA A 247 -9.16 7.91 22.54
C ALA A 247 -9.58 6.41 22.54
N PRO A 248 -10.25 5.93 23.60
CA PRO A 248 -10.59 4.50 23.73
C PRO A 248 -11.47 4.02 22.58
N GLY A 249 -12.38 4.84 22.07
CA GLY A 249 -13.24 4.49 20.94
C GLY A 249 -12.50 4.25 19.62
N LYS A 250 -11.26 4.73 19.48
CA LYS A 250 -10.43 4.50 18.29
C LYS A 250 -9.79 3.11 18.25
N PHE A 251 -9.85 2.34 19.35
CA PHE A 251 -9.25 1.01 19.43
C PHE A 251 -10.22 -0.14 19.10
N HIS A 252 -11.45 0.17 18.75
CA HIS A 252 -12.41 -0.84 18.28
C HIS A 252 -12.19 -1.12 16.79
N MET A 253 -11.95 -2.40 16.46
CA MET A 253 -11.88 -2.86 15.06
C MET A 253 -13.28 -3.02 14.45
N ILE A 254 -14.28 -3.26 15.28
CA ILE A 254 -15.68 -3.42 14.91
C ILE A 254 -16.43 -2.23 15.50
N LEU A 255 -17.02 -1.41 14.64
CA LEU A 255 -17.79 -0.25 15.05
C LEU A 255 -19.21 -0.68 15.46
N ASN A 256 -19.73 -0.11 16.53
CA ASN A 256 -21.11 -0.29 16.96
C ASN A 256 -22.06 0.65 16.23
N GLU A 257 -23.37 0.41 16.34
CA GLU A 257 -24.42 1.18 15.64
C GLU A 257 -24.45 2.67 16.01
N GLU A 258 -23.92 3.03 17.17
CA GLU A 258 -23.87 4.41 17.64
C GLU A 258 -22.69 5.20 17.04
N HIS A 259 -21.76 4.52 16.38
CA HIS A 259 -20.57 5.18 15.82
C HIS A 259 -20.92 5.95 14.53
N PRO A 260 -20.49 7.24 14.37
CA PRO A 260 -20.82 8.06 13.19
C PRO A 260 -20.42 7.44 11.84
N HIS A 261 -19.39 6.61 11.86
CA HIS A 261 -18.88 5.90 10.67
C HIS A 261 -19.32 4.42 10.65
N TYR A 262 -20.35 4.09 11.44
CA TYR A 262 -20.93 2.76 11.37
C TYR A 262 -21.48 2.51 9.95
N MET A 263 -20.96 1.50 9.32
CA MET A 263 -21.52 1.02 8.07
C MET A 263 -22.69 0.08 8.41
N SER A 264 -23.85 0.31 7.81
CA SER A 264 -25.09 -0.44 8.02
C SER A 264 -25.01 -1.93 7.68
N LEU A 265 -23.84 -2.37 7.22
CA LEU A 265 -23.48 -3.76 7.09
C LEU A 265 -22.76 -4.17 8.38
N PRO A 266 -23.34 -5.05 9.21
CA PRO A 266 -22.69 -5.50 10.43
C PRO A 266 -21.28 -6.04 10.13
N ALA A 267 -20.39 -5.96 11.10
CA ALA A 267 -19.00 -6.46 11.00
C ALA A 267 -18.93 -7.88 10.40
N LEU A 268 -19.96 -8.67 10.58
CA LEU A 268 -20.12 -10.00 9.97
C LEU A 268 -20.21 -9.93 8.44
N SER A 269 -20.80 -8.89 7.85
CA SER A 269 -20.85 -8.73 6.40
C SER A 269 -19.54 -8.19 5.84
N VAL A 270 -18.76 -7.43 6.61
CA VAL A 270 -17.38 -7.11 6.29
C VAL A 270 -16.51 -8.37 6.36
N LEU A 271 -16.72 -9.21 7.39
CA LEU A 271 -16.00 -10.48 7.55
C LEU A 271 -16.48 -11.60 6.63
N LEU A 272 -17.76 -11.70 6.32
CA LEU A 272 -18.36 -12.81 5.58
C LEU A 272 -19.00 -12.41 4.24
N GLY A 273 -19.11 -11.11 3.93
CA GLY A 273 -19.77 -10.61 2.74
C GLY A 273 -18.87 -10.33 1.54
N GLY A 274 -19.27 -9.35 0.74
CA GLY A 274 -18.65 -9.02 -0.54
C GLY A 274 -17.16 -8.70 -0.49
N MET A 275 -16.64 -8.25 0.65
CA MET A 275 -15.20 -7.99 0.83
C MET A 275 -14.36 -9.27 0.70
N TRP A 276 -14.83 -10.42 1.14
CA TRP A 276 -14.14 -11.69 0.92
C TRP A 276 -14.05 -12.04 -0.56
N VAL A 277 -15.14 -11.86 -1.28
CA VAL A 277 -15.17 -12.13 -2.72
C VAL A 277 -14.27 -11.15 -3.46
N MET A 278 -14.31 -9.87 -3.10
CA MET A 278 -13.40 -8.86 -3.66
C MET A 278 -11.94 -9.18 -3.35
N ASN A 279 -11.62 -9.51 -2.10
CA ASN A 279 -10.25 -9.87 -1.73
C ASN A 279 -9.77 -11.15 -2.43
N ILE A 280 -10.58 -12.19 -2.55
CA ILE A 280 -10.21 -13.39 -3.30
C ILE A 280 -9.97 -13.06 -4.77
N SER A 281 -10.79 -12.18 -5.37
CA SER A 281 -10.62 -11.75 -6.76
C SER A 281 -9.40 -10.87 -6.96
N TYR A 282 -9.11 -10.01 -6.00
CA TYR A 282 -8.04 -9.02 -6.07
C TYR A 282 -6.67 -9.65 -5.78
N TRP A 283 -6.59 -10.48 -4.73
CA TRP A 283 -5.34 -11.09 -4.27
C TRP A 283 -5.07 -12.48 -4.88
N GLY A 284 -6.11 -13.14 -5.34
CA GLY A 284 -6.00 -14.45 -5.99
C GLY A 284 -5.58 -14.38 -7.43
#